data_71db3ebcce50c8e3654e186f42af1335
#
_entry.id   71db3ebcce50c8e3654e186f42af1335
#
_cell.length_a   1.000
_cell.length_b   1.000
_cell.length_c   1.000
_cell.angle_alpha   90.00
_cell.angle_beta   90.00
_cell.angle_gamma   90.00
#
_symmetry.space_group_name_H-M   'P 1'
#
loop_
_entity.id
_entity.type
_entity.pdbx_description
1 polymer ?
#
loop_
_entity_poly.entity_id
_entity_poly.type
_entity_poly.pdbx_seq_one_letter_code
_entity_poly.pdbx_strand_id
1 'polypeptide(L)'
;MAVDMHSFAKPEDVVVNHLSLDLNVDFKLQKISGSAILKLNRVSNASVVFLDTKALKIFKVTDSKGTPLKFELEKEVPFLGQALKISLQPNTREIIVIYETTAGSSALQWLSPAQTLGGKHGFLFTQGQAILSRTWIPLQDSPGIRFTWDAKIHVPTEMMAVMSGTNPTAKNAKGDYSFKMNKAVPAYLIALAVGDLEFKELGPRTGVYAEPSMLGKAVYEFGDLENMLSSAEALYGKYLWDRYDVIVLPPSFPFGGMENPMLTFATPTIIAGDRSLTSLVAHELAHSWSGNLVTNKTWDDFWLNEGFTVYFERRIMESLYGKDYAAMLAVLGYQDLIETIADLGDTSEDTHLKLKLEGRDPDDGMNDIAYEKGCLLLLQIEKMKGREAFDQFINNYFNYFAFSSITTEDFLSYIEKELQLTAEEIKVLKRWIYAPGIPKDLPAPQSSLFIAVNNTLTKFVSGNLTANELNVQSWSTHEWLQFIRSIPDNISLTNLKDLDDTFKFTNSENSEIRFAWLMKSIPAGYLNADISLDEFLSRVGRRKFVLPLFKMMLKVPRLETHASELYTKTRDGYHAVTVQSLDELFNKK
;
A
#
# COMPACT_ATOMS: atom_id res chain seq x y z
N MET A 1 -19.38 3.69 -20.63
CA MET A 1 -18.80 3.53 -19.29
C MET A 1 -17.47 2.79 -19.44
N ALA A 2 -16.41 3.21 -18.73
CA ALA A 2 -15.18 2.45 -18.73
C ALA A 2 -15.48 1.07 -18.10
N VAL A 3 -15.10 0.01 -18.78
CA VAL A 3 -15.23 -1.38 -18.32
C VAL A 3 -13.95 -1.74 -17.59
N ASP A 4 -14.05 -2.28 -16.39
CA ASP A 4 -12.88 -2.80 -15.68
C ASP A 4 -12.51 -4.17 -16.27
N MET A 5 -11.35 -4.25 -16.91
CA MET A 5 -10.85 -5.47 -17.55
C MET A 5 -10.31 -6.49 -16.54
N HIS A 6 -10.19 -6.10 -15.26
CA HIS A 6 -9.69 -6.96 -14.17
C HIS A 6 -10.79 -7.60 -13.33
N SER A 7 -12.07 -7.50 -13.75
CA SER A 7 -13.20 -8.14 -13.07
C SER A 7 -14.14 -8.80 -14.10
N PHE A 8 -14.74 -9.92 -13.69
CA PHE A 8 -15.82 -10.57 -14.45
C PHE A 8 -17.19 -9.92 -14.19
N ALA A 9 -17.27 -8.99 -13.24
CA ALA A 9 -18.51 -8.32 -12.89
C ALA A 9 -19.11 -7.54 -14.06
N LYS A 10 -20.44 -7.53 -14.13
CA LYS A 10 -21.23 -6.76 -15.09
C LYS A 10 -22.16 -5.82 -14.32
N PRO A 11 -21.64 -4.70 -13.79
CA PRO A 11 -22.42 -3.80 -12.95
C PRO A 11 -23.59 -3.13 -13.70
N GLU A 12 -23.52 -3.04 -15.03
CA GLU A 12 -24.62 -2.60 -15.89
C GLU A 12 -25.82 -3.56 -15.90
N ASP A 13 -25.60 -4.82 -15.49
CA ASP A 13 -26.65 -5.83 -15.38
C ASP A 13 -27.08 -6.04 -13.94
N VAL A 14 -26.12 -6.45 -13.07
CA VAL A 14 -26.37 -6.72 -11.65
C VAL A 14 -25.17 -6.26 -10.83
N VAL A 15 -25.42 -5.39 -9.87
CA VAL A 15 -24.37 -4.90 -8.96
C VAL A 15 -24.67 -5.27 -7.51
N VAL A 16 -23.64 -5.68 -6.78
CA VAL A 16 -23.68 -5.88 -5.32
C VAL A 16 -23.69 -4.52 -4.64
N ASN A 17 -24.61 -4.29 -3.71
CA ASN A 17 -24.69 -3.05 -2.94
C ASN A 17 -24.48 -3.25 -1.43
N HIS A 18 -24.48 -4.50 -0.95
CA HIS A 18 -24.18 -4.85 0.43
C HIS A 18 -23.65 -6.28 0.53
N LEU A 19 -22.66 -6.48 1.39
CA LEU A 19 -22.05 -7.77 1.70
C LEU A 19 -22.14 -8.03 3.20
N SER A 20 -22.67 -9.20 3.61
CA SER A 20 -22.60 -9.67 4.99
C SER A 20 -21.78 -10.95 5.05
N LEU A 21 -20.83 -11.02 5.97
CA LEU A 21 -19.93 -12.17 6.16
C LEU A 21 -20.22 -12.86 7.50
N ASP A 22 -20.16 -14.19 7.53
CA ASP A 22 -20.18 -14.99 8.76
C ASP A 22 -19.09 -16.06 8.58
N LEU A 23 -17.91 -15.85 9.21
CA LEU A 23 -16.67 -16.56 8.88
C LEU A 23 -15.98 -17.12 10.12
N ASN A 24 -15.52 -18.36 10.02
CA ASN A 24 -14.69 -19.03 11.01
C ASN A 24 -13.22 -19.06 10.52
N VAL A 25 -12.30 -18.61 11.37
CA VAL A 25 -10.86 -18.57 11.12
C VAL A 25 -10.19 -19.72 11.84
N ASP A 26 -9.70 -20.69 11.08
CA ASP A 26 -9.03 -21.89 11.61
C ASP A 26 -7.51 -21.82 11.38
N PHE A 27 -6.77 -21.47 12.44
CA PHE A 27 -5.30 -21.39 12.41
C PHE A 27 -4.61 -22.75 12.25
N LYS A 28 -5.25 -23.84 12.69
CA LYS A 28 -4.67 -25.18 12.56
C LYS A 28 -4.72 -25.66 11.11
N LEU A 29 -5.83 -25.40 10.43
CA LEU A 29 -6.03 -25.76 9.03
C LEU A 29 -5.60 -24.64 8.06
N GLN A 30 -5.23 -23.47 8.57
CA GLN A 30 -4.89 -22.27 7.80
C GLN A 30 -5.95 -21.96 6.74
N LYS A 31 -7.21 -21.89 7.18
CA LYS A 31 -8.32 -21.58 6.28
C LYS A 31 -9.40 -20.73 6.95
N ILE A 32 -10.13 -20.01 6.12
CA ILE A 32 -11.36 -19.32 6.47
C ILE A 32 -12.51 -20.07 5.80
N SER A 33 -13.60 -20.29 6.53
CA SER A 33 -14.81 -20.94 6.01
C SER A 33 -16.07 -20.28 6.55
N GLY A 34 -17.15 -20.31 5.78
CA GLY A 34 -18.43 -19.73 6.22
C GLY A 34 -19.32 -19.30 5.06
N SER A 35 -19.95 -18.16 5.21
CA SER A 35 -20.90 -17.62 4.22
C SER A 35 -20.63 -16.18 3.85
N ALA A 36 -20.87 -15.85 2.57
CA ALA A 36 -21.03 -14.50 2.05
C ALA A 36 -22.46 -14.32 1.58
N ILE A 37 -23.15 -13.32 2.13
CA ILE A 37 -24.50 -12.92 1.76
C ILE A 37 -24.40 -11.63 0.98
N LEU A 38 -24.83 -11.63 -0.29
CA LEU A 38 -24.70 -10.50 -1.19
C LEU A 38 -26.10 -9.99 -1.57
N LYS A 39 -26.38 -8.72 -1.24
CA LYS A 39 -27.60 -8.05 -1.71
C LYS A 39 -27.34 -7.45 -3.08
N LEU A 40 -28.28 -7.70 -3.98
CA LEU A 40 -28.16 -7.40 -5.40
C LEU A 40 -29.10 -6.24 -5.79
N ASN A 41 -28.54 -5.27 -6.50
CA ASN A 41 -29.31 -4.31 -7.28
C ASN A 41 -29.30 -4.76 -8.74
N ARG A 42 -30.49 -5.08 -9.29
CA ARG A 42 -30.65 -5.48 -10.71
C ARG A 42 -30.93 -4.25 -11.52
N VAL A 43 -29.94 -3.87 -12.33
CA VAL A 43 -30.00 -2.69 -13.22
C VAL A 43 -30.74 -3.04 -14.51
N SER A 44 -30.57 -4.28 -14.98
CA SER A 44 -31.25 -4.84 -16.15
C SER A 44 -32.09 -6.07 -15.80
N ASN A 45 -32.74 -6.67 -16.80
CA ASN A 45 -33.46 -7.95 -16.66
C ASN A 45 -32.54 -9.17 -16.75
N ALA A 46 -31.23 -9.02 -16.52
CA ALA A 46 -30.29 -10.11 -16.58
C ALA A 46 -30.69 -11.24 -15.59
N SER A 47 -30.59 -12.48 -16.07
CA SER A 47 -30.87 -13.69 -15.30
C SER A 47 -29.64 -14.33 -14.67
N VAL A 48 -28.51 -13.62 -14.70
CA VAL A 48 -27.22 -14.11 -14.19
C VAL A 48 -26.50 -12.97 -13.47
N VAL A 49 -25.80 -13.32 -12.39
CA VAL A 49 -24.78 -12.44 -11.78
C VAL A 49 -23.42 -13.14 -11.86
N PHE A 50 -22.37 -12.34 -12.06
CA PHE A 50 -20.99 -12.79 -12.03
C PHE A 50 -20.30 -12.24 -10.79
N LEU A 51 -19.60 -13.12 -10.07
CA LEU A 51 -18.67 -12.77 -9.00
C LEU A 51 -17.28 -13.20 -9.39
N ASP A 52 -16.30 -12.46 -8.90
CA ASP A 52 -14.88 -12.82 -9.03
C ASP A 52 -14.50 -13.81 -7.94
N THR A 53 -13.77 -14.85 -8.30
CA THR A 53 -13.21 -15.85 -7.37
C THR A 53 -11.83 -16.28 -7.85
N LYS A 54 -10.94 -16.61 -6.92
CA LYS A 54 -9.66 -17.26 -7.20
C LYS A 54 -9.29 -18.15 -6.02
N ALA A 55 -9.02 -19.44 -6.28
CA ALA A 55 -8.65 -20.42 -5.27
C ALA A 55 -9.68 -20.56 -4.12
N LEU A 56 -10.98 -20.39 -4.40
CA LEU A 56 -12.06 -20.65 -3.46
C LEU A 56 -12.77 -21.96 -3.79
N LYS A 57 -13.20 -22.67 -2.75
CA LYS A 57 -14.07 -23.82 -2.88
C LYS A 57 -15.49 -23.45 -2.52
N ILE A 58 -16.36 -23.46 -3.53
CA ILE A 58 -17.78 -23.12 -3.40
C ILE A 58 -18.58 -24.40 -3.17
N PHE A 59 -19.34 -24.47 -2.07
CA PHE A 59 -20.12 -25.66 -1.73
C PHE A 59 -21.57 -25.54 -2.14
N LYS A 60 -22.14 -24.34 -1.98
CA LYS A 60 -23.57 -24.13 -2.16
C LYS A 60 -23.86 -22.64 -2.45
N VAL A 61 -24.83 -22.40 -3.32
CA VAL A 61 -25.41 -21.07 -3.54
C VAL A 61 -26.93 -21.17 -3.40
N THR A 62 -27.54 -20.27 -2.63
CA THR A 62 -29.00 -20.21 -2.44
C THR A 62 -29.49 -18.77 -2.54
N ASP A 63 -30.79 -18.59 -2.69
CA ASP A 63 -31.47 -17.32 -2.43
C ASP A 63 -31.70 -17.11 -0.92
N SER A 64 -32.27 -15.96 -0.54
CA SER A 64 -32.61 -15.61 0.84
C SER A 64 -33.62 -16.56 1.53
N LYS A 65 -34.34 -17.39 0.77
CA LYS A 65 -35.28 -18.39 1.29
C LYS A 65 -34.63 -19.77 1.44
N GLY A 66 -33.33 -19.89 1.11
CA GLY A 66 -32.61 -21.17 1.12
C GLY A 66 -32.83 -22.02 -0.13
N THR A 67 -33.50 -21.51 -1.16
CA THR A 67 -33.72 -22.22 -2.43
C THR A 67 -32.40 -22.34 -3.18
N PRO A 68 -31.95 -23.53 -3.56
CA PRO A 68 -30.70 -23.69 -4.34
C PRO A 68 -30.75 -22.94 -5.67
N LEU A 69 -29.69 -22.23 -5.97
CA LEU A 69 -29.45 -21.57 -7.26
C LEU A 69 -28.40 -22.34 -8.04
N LYS A 70 -28.61 -22.47 -9.37
CA LYS A 70 -27.60 -23.05 -10.25
C LYS A 70 -26.41 -22.11 -10.33
N PHE A 71 -25.21 -22.65 -10.12
CA PHE A 71 -23.96 -21.91 -10.28
C PHE A 71 -22.91 -22.75 -11.03
N GLU A 72 -21.93 -22.07 -11.59
CA GLU A 72 -20.82 -22.65 -12.32
C GLU A 72 -19.58 -21.79 -12.10
N LEU A 73 -18.43 -22.43 -11.83
CA LEU A 73 -17.11 -21.81 -11.92
C LEU A 73 -16.63 -21.95 -13.37
N GLU A 74 -16.48 -20.82 -14.04
CA GLU A 74 -16.01 -20.79 -15.43
C GLU A 74 -14.50 -21.13 -15.50
N LYS A 75 -13.97 -21.24 -16.72
CA LYS A 75 -12.54 -21.52 -16.93
C LYS A 75 -11.68 -20.43 -16.26
N GLU A 76 -10.59 -20.85 -15.65
CA GLU A 76 -9.63 -19.94 -15.05
C GLU A 76 -8.94 -19.07 -16.11
N VAL A 77 -8.83 -17.78 -15.81
CA VAL A 77 -8.12 -16.77 -16.62
C VAL A 77 -6.89 -16.33 -15.81
N PRO A 78 -5.70 -16.28 -16.42
CA PRO A 78 -4.49 -15.80 -15.75
C PRO A 78 -4.73 -14.47 -15.03
N PHE A 79 -4.15 -14.32 -13.85
CA PHE A 79 -4.32 -13.20 -12.91
C PHE A 79 -5.75 -13.06 -12.35
N LEU A 80 -6.78 -13.13 -13.18
CA LEU A 80 -8.18 -12.87 -12.80
C LEU A 80 -8.82 -13.99 -11.98
N GLY A 81 -8.37 -15.23 -12.11
CA GLY A 81 -9.03 -16.39 -11.49
C GLY A 81 -10.23 -16.88 -12.28
N GLN A 82 -11.35 -17.18 -11.63
CA GLN A 82 -12.54 -17.77 -12.24
C GLN A 82 -13.79 -16.92 -11.96
N ALA A 83 -14.62 -16.73 -12.99
CA ALA A 83 -15.95 -16.18 -12.79
C ALA A 83 -16.84 -17.22 -12.10
N LEU A 84 -17.45 -16.85 -10.99
CA LEU A 84 -18.57 -17.59 -10.39
C LEU A 84 -19.86 -17.05 -10.99
N LYS A 85 -20.40 -17.79 -11.93
CA LYS A 85 -21.66 -17.50 -12.64
C LYS A 85 -22.84 -18.08 -11.89
N ILE A 86 -23.78 -17.24 -11.47
CA ILE A 86 -24.95 -17.66 -10.67
C ILE A 86 -26.23 -17.31 -11.43
N SER A 87 -27.10 -18.31 -11.65
CA SER A 87 -28.41 -18.11 -12.27
C SER A 87 -29.40 -17.51 -11.27
N LEU A 88 -30.04 -16.41 -11.62
CA LEU A 88 -30.98 -15.70 -10.77
C LEU A 88 -32.43 -15.98 -11.19
N GLN A 89 -33.31 -16.18 -10.22
CA GLN A 89 -34.76 -16.16 -10.43
C GLN A 89 -35.26 -14.70 -10.59
N PRO A 90 -36.41 -14.44 -11.17
CA PRO A 90 -36.92 -13.07 -11.41
C PRO A 90 -36.94 -12.18 -10.15
N ASN A 91 -37.20 -12.78 -8.99
CA ASN A 91 -37.35 -12.08 -7.70
C ASN A 91 -36.11 -12.19 -6.81
N THR A 92 -35.01 -12.81 -7.25
CA THR A 92 -33.78 -12.92 -6.47
C THR A 92 -33.16 -11.52 -6.28
N ARG A 93 -33.02 -11.09 -5.03
CA ARG A 93 -32.41 -9.82 -4.61
C ARG A 93 -31.28 -10.04 -3.61
N GLU A 94 -31.06 -11.29 -3.22
CA GLU A 94 -30.03 -11.68 -2.28
C GLU A 94 -29.59 -13.10 -2.60
N ILE A 95 -28.28 -13.34 -2.54
CA ILE A 95 -27.67 -14.66 -2.70
C ILE A 95 -26.79 -14.97 -1.51
N ILE A 96 -26.74 -16.23 -1.13
CA ILE A 96 -25.91 -16.76 -0.04
C ILE A 96 -24.94 -17.76 -0.64
N VAL A 97 -23.66 -17.50 -0.51
CA VAL A 97 -22.58 -18.38 -0.99
C VAL A 97 -21.90 -19.01 0.21
N ILE A 98 -21.95 -20.34 0.31
CA ILE A 98 -21.20 -21.12 1.32
C ILE A 98 -19.90 -21.59 0.71
N TYR A 99 -18.77 -21.25 1.35
CA TYR A 99 -17.45 -21.45 0.78
C TYR A 99 -16.35 -21.66 1.83
N GLU A 100 -15.19 -22.06 1.37
CA GLU A 100 -13.93 -22.01 2.14
C GLU A 100 -12.78 -21.55 1.25
N THR A 101 -11.76 -20.95 1.89
CA THR A 101 -10.49 -20.61 1.26
C THR A 101 -9.61 -21.84 1.12
N THR A 102 -8.60 -21.77 0.24
CA THR A 102 -7.62 -22.83 0.02
C THR A 102 -6.20 -22.31 0.26
N ALA A 103 -5.21 -23.17 0.17
CA ALA A 103 -3.80 -22.75 0.24
C ALA A 103 -3.39 -21.75 -0.87
N GLY A 104 -4.19 -21.67 -1.97
CA GLY A 104 -3.98 -20.70 -3.04
C GLY A 104 -4.61 -19.32 -2.80
N SER A 105 -5.24 -19.08 -1.64
CA SER A 105 -5.87 -17.79 -1.29
C SER A 105 -4.79 -16.75 -0.95
N SER A 106 -4.24 -16.12 -1.99
CA SER A 106 -3.04 -15.27 -1.91
C SER A 106 -3.21 -13.95 -1.15
N ALA A 107 -4.44 -13.52 -0.88
CA ALA A 107 -4.69 -12.40 0.03
C ALA A 107 -4.33 -12.73 1.48
N LEU A 108 -4.36 -14.01 1.87
CA LEU A 108 -4.20 -14.44 3.25
C LEU A 108 -2.74 -14.74 3.56
N GLN A 109 -2.18 -14.10 4.55
CA GLN A 109 -0.90 -14.52 5.10
C GLN A 109 -1.07 -15.09 6.49
N TRP A 110 -0.78 -16.38 6.61
CA TRP A 110 -0.77 -17.13 7.85
C TRP A 110 0.65 -17.19 8.41
N LEU A 111 0.83 -16.71 9.62
CA LEU A 111 2.13 -16.67 10.29
C LEU A 111 2.14 -17.59 11.49
N SER A 112 3.22 -18.36 11.62
CA SER A 112 3.53 -19.12 12.82
C SER A 112 3.94 -18.19 13.96
N PRO A 113 3.91 -18.62 15.24
CA PRO A 113 4.39 -17.80 16.35
C PRO A 113 5.81 -17.26 16.16
N ALA A 114 6.71 -18.02 15.54
CA ALA A 114 8.10 -17.59 15.30
C ALA A 114 8.23 -16.41 14.31
N GLN A 115 7.20 -16.14 13.51
CA GLN A 115 7.16 -15.07 12.52
C GLN A 115 6.43 -13.82 13.03
N THR A 116 5.93 -13.85 14.27
CA THR A 116 5.23 -12.73 14.90
C THR A 116 6.15 -11.96 15.84
N LEU A 117 5.77 -10.74 16.19
CA LEU A 117 6.54 -9.88 17.10
C LEU A 117 6.48 -10.37 18.56
N GLY A 118 5.37 -11.01 18.94
CA GLY A 118 5.14 -11.55 20.27
C GLY A 118 5.69 -12.96 20.50
N GLY A 119 5.87 -13.74 19.46
CA GLY A 119 6.43 -15.10 19.50
C GLY A 119 5.55 -16.15 20.22
N LYS A 120 4.29 -15.84 20.55
CA LYS A 120 3.41 -16.71 21.36
C LYS A 120 2.30 -17.36 20.53
N HIS A 121 1.62 -16.59 19.73
CA HIS A 121 0.47 -17.00 18.92
C HIS A 121 0.76 -16.75 17.45
N GLY A 122 0.07 -17.46 16.57
CA GLY A 122 0.11 -17.18 15.14
C GLY A 122 -0.57 -15.84 14.83
N PHE A 123 -0.44 -15.40 13.60
CA PHE A 123 -1.07 -14.19 13.10
C PHE A 123 -1.66 -14.45 11.71
N LEU A 124 -2.79 -13.82 11.41
CA LEU A 124 -3.37 -13.77 10.08
C LEU A 124 -3.60 -12.31 9.71
N PHE A 125 -3.21 -11.92 8.50
CA PHE A 125 -3.70 -10.67 7.91
C PHE A 125 -4.07 -10.88 6.44
N THR A 126 -4.88 -9.96 5.92
CA THR A 126 -5.27 -9.94 4.51
C THR A 126 -4.62 -8.79 3.79
N GLN A 127 -4.39 -8.95 2.48
CA GLN A 127 -4.02 -7.89 1.56
C GLN A 127 -4.93 -7.98 0.33
N GLY A 128 -5.83 -7.01 0.15
CA GLY A 128 -6.86 -7.03 -0.89
C GLY A 128 -6.44 -6.38 -2.21
N GLN A 129 -5.60 -5.34 -2.16
CA GLN A 129 -5.14 -4.59 -3.33
C GLN A 129 -4.11 -5.42 -4.13
N ALA A 130 -4.15 -5.45 -5.47
CA ALA A 130 -5.16 -4.81 -6.32
C ALA A 130 -6.45 -5.63 -6.41
N ILE A 131 -6.41 -6.92 -6.75
CA ILE A 131 -7.55 -7.81 -7.03
C ILE A 131 -7.46 -9.12 -6.22
N LEU A 132 -6.89 -9.06 -5.02
CA LEU A 132 -6.71 -10.24 -4.18
C LEU A 132 -7.92 -10.52 -3.27
N SER A 133 -8.87 -9.59 -3.12
CA SER A 133 -10.09 -9.80 -2.29
C SER A 133 -10.88 -11.03 -2.75
N ARG A 134 -10.95 -11.31 -4.05
CA ARG A 134 -11.55 -12.51 -4.66
C ARG A 134 -10.91 -13.83 -4.24
N THR A 135 -9.73 -13.80 -3.61
CA THR A 135 -9.06 -15.02 -3.14
C THR A 135 -9.51 -15.46 -1.76
N TRP A 136 -10.30 -14.62 -1.04
CA TRP A 136 -10.82 -14.97 0.27
C TRP A 136 -12.31 -14.67 0.46
N ILE A 137 -12.93 -13.88 -0.43
CA ILE A 137 -14.38 -13.62 -0.48
C ILE A 137 -14.86 -13.74 -1.92
N PRO A 138 -15.93 -14.50 -2.23
CA PRO A 138 -16.58 -14.46 -3.54
C PRO A 138 -17.39 -13.16 -3.66
N LEU A 139 -16.94 -12.21 -4.50
CA LEU A 139 -17.55 -10.88 -4.59
C LEU A 139 -17.30 -10.24 -5.98
N GLN A 140 -17.76 -9.01 -6.21
CA GLN A 140 -17.40 -8.21 -7.37
C GLN A 140 -16.16 -7.38 -7.04
N ASP A 141 -14.99 -7.85 -7.46
CA ASP A 141 -13.67 -7.33 -7.07
C ASP A 141 -13.16 -6.30 -8.09
N SER A 142 -13.79 -5.15 -8.10
CA SER A 142 -13.45 -4.01 -8.95
C SER A 142 -13.40 -2.73 -8.13
N PRO A 143 -12.43 -1.84 -8.35
CA PRO A 143 -12.41 -0.53 -7.69
C PRO A 143 -13.56 0.38 -8.16
N GLY A 144 -14.17 0.05 -9.30
CA GLY A 144 -15.36 0.72 -9.84
C GLY A 144 -16.67 0.35 -9.15
N ILE A 145 -16.70 -0.68 -8.30
CA ILE A 145 -17.90 -1.18 -7.60
C ILE A 145 -17.75 -0.95 -6.11
N ARG A 146 -18.70 -0.23 -5.53
CA ARG A 146 -18.70 0.14 -4.11
C ARG A 146 -19.94 -0.40 -3.41
N PHE A 147 -19.76 -0.96 -2.21
CA PHE A 147 -20.82 -1.51 -1.39
C PHE A 147 -20.53 -1.34 0.11
N THR A 148 -21.59 -1.32 0.91
CA THR A 148 -21.47 -1.38 2.37
C THR A 148 -21.30 -2.83 2.81
N TRP A 149 -20.74 -3.04 4.01
CA TRP A 149 -20.59 -4.41 4.51
C TRP A 149 -20.73 -4.50 6.04
N ASP A 150 -21.05 -5.70 6.50
CA ASP A 150 -20.92 -6.13 7.88
C ASP A 150 -20.31 -7.54 7.94
N ALA A 151 -19.73 -7.89 9.10
CA ALA A 151 -19.11 -9.19 9.27
C ALA A 151 -19.24 -9.70 10.71
N LYS A 152 -19.38 -11.03 10.84
CA LYS A 152 -19.15 -11.79 12.06
C LYS A 152 -17.96 -12.70 11.84
N ILE A 153 -16.95 -12.58 12.70
CA ILE A 153 -15.70 -13.34 12.60
C ILE A 153 -15.50 -14.13 13.89
N HIS A 154 -15.31 -15.44 13.75
CA HIS A 154 -15.06 -16.37 14.84
C HIS A 154 -13.60 -16.78 14.83
N VAL A 155 -12.90 -16.54 15.93
CA VAL A 155 -11.45 -16.80 16.09
C VAL A 155 -11.15 -17.51 17.40
N PRO A 156 -9.96 -18.09 17.61
CA PRO A 156 -9.55 -18.61 18.91
C PRO A 156 -9.68 -17.56 20.02
N THR A 157 -10.09 -17.98 21.21
CA THR A 157 -10.44 -17.08 22.33
C THR A 157 -9.31 -16.22 22.85
N GLU A 158 -8.06 -16.63 22.63
CA GLU A 158 -6.84 -15.89 22.99
C GLU A 158 -6.49 -14.79 21.99
N MET A 159 -7.15 -14.77 20.83
CA MET A 159 -6.88 -13.81 19.75
C MET A 159 -7.94 -12.70 19.67
N MET A 160 -7.55 -11.59 19.07
CA MET A 160 -8.44 -10.50 18.69
C MET A 160 -8.52 -10.45 17.16
N ALA A 161 -9.73 -10.29 16.64
CA ALA A 161 -9.97 -9.91 15.25
C ALA A 161 -10.21 -8.41 15.15
N VAL A 162 -9.68 -7.76 14.10
CA VAL A 162 -9.96 -6.37 13.71
C VAL A 162 -10.12 -6.29 12.19
N MET A 163 -10.97 -5.35 11.73
CA MET A 163 -11.29 -5.19 10.31
C MET A 163 -11.32 -3.70 9.92
N SER A 164 -11.37 -3.41 8.62
CA SER A 164 -11.53 -2.07 8.04
C SER A 164 -12.95 -1.50 8.27
N GLY A 165 -13.38 -1.41 9.51
CA GLY A 165 -14.70 -0.94 9.95
C GLY A 165 -14.70 -0.59 11.43
N THR A 166 -15.87 -0.68 12.08
CA THR A 166 -15.93 -0.51 13.54
C THR A 166 -15.18 -1.65 14.24
N ASN A 167 -14.30 -1.32 15.19
CA ASN A 167 -13.43 -2.30 15.85
C ASN A 167 -13.62 -2.37 17.36
N PRO A 168 -13.41 -3.55 17.99
CA PRO A 168 -13.35 -3.70 19.43
C PRO A 168 -12.04 -3.13 19.98
N THR A 169 -12.04 -2.66 21.22
CA THR A 169 -10.84 -2.18 21.94
C THR A 169 -10.28 -3.20 22.92
N ALA A 170 -10.93 -4.35 23.05
CA ALA A 170 -10.54 -5.43 23.96
C ALA A 170 -10.90 -6.81 23.39
N LYS A 171 -10.16 -7.83 23.80
CA LYS A 171 -10.44 -9.23 23.43
C LYS A 171 -11.78 -9.69 23.95
N ASN A 172 -12.49 -10.46 23.12
CA ASN A 172 -13.74 -11.11 23.48
C ASN A 172 -13.48 -12.51 24.02
N ALA A 173 -14.00 -12.83 25.19
CA ALA A 173 -13.79 -14.13 25.84
C ALA A 173 -14.35 -15.34 25.06
N LYS A 174 -15.21 -15.11 24.06
CA LYS A 174 -15.76 -16.16 23.19
C LYS A 174 -15.06 -16.25 21.85
N GLY A 175 -14.20 -15.29 21.51
CA GLY A 175 -13.60 -15.20 20.18
C GLY A 175 -14.56 -14.74 19.07
N ASP A 176 -15.72 -14.19 19.43
CA ASP A 176 -16.76 -13.74 18.49
C ASP A 176 -16.71 -12.22 18.33
N TYR A 177 -16.49 -11.74 17.12
CA TYR A 177 -16.35 -10.32 16.80
C TYR A 177 -17.34 -9.91 15.70
N SER A 178 -17.91 -8.71 15.84
CA SER A 178 -18.83 -8.13 14.85
C SER A 178 -18.31 -6.79 14.37
N PHE A 179 -18.37 -6.59 13.06
CA PHE A 179 -17.80 -5.43 12.37
C PHE A 179 -18.83 -4.81 11.44
N LYS A 180 -18.66 -3.52 11.13
CA LYS A 180 -19.57 -2.82 10.25
C LYS A 180 -18.86 -1.66 9.54
N MET A 181 -19.14 -1.53 8.23
CA MET A 181 -18.78 -0.41 7.39
C MET A 181 -20.06 0.11 6.70
N ASN A 182 -20.57 1.24 7.20
CA ASN A 182 -21.81 1.85 6.70
C ASN A 182 -21.60 2.73 5.46
N LYS A 183 -20.36 2.99 5.10
CA LYS A 183 -19.99 3.77 3.93
C LYS A 183 -19.58 2.82 2.81
N ALA A 184 -20.03 3.11 1.58
CA ALA A 184 -19.74 2.24 0.46
C ALA A 184 -18.26 2.33 0.08
N VAL A 185 -17.57 1.19 0.04
CA VAL A 185 -16.16 1.06 -0.29
C VAL A 185 -15.96 -0.01 -1.37
N PRO A 186 -14.91 0.06 -2.19
CA PRO A 186 -14.55 -1.03 -3.09
C PRO A 186 -14.00 -2.24 -2.32
N ALA A 187 -14.02 -3.38 -2.98
CA ALA A 187 -13.67 -4.68 -2.40
C ALA A 187 -12.26 -4.73 -1.80
N TYR A 188 -11.27 -4.13 -2.46
CA TYR A 188 -9.87 -4.18 -2.04
C TYR A 188 -9.61 -3.53 -0.67
N LEU A 189 -10.53 -2.70 -0.19
CA LEU A 189 -10.48 -2.04 1.12
C LEU A 189 -11.11 -2.87 2.27
N ILE A 190 -11.61 -4.07 2.00
CA ILE A 190 -12.05 -4.99 3.04
C ILE A 190 -10.84 -5.75 3.57
N ALA A 191 -10.49 -5.49 4.83
CA ALA A 191 -9.31 -6.09 5.45
C ALA A 191 -9.65 -6.75 6.78
N LEU A 192 -8.93 -7.82 7.10
CA LEU A 192 -9.00 -8.57 8.34
C LEU A 192 -7.60 -8.79 8.90
N ALA A 193 -7.41 -8.56 10.19
CA ALA A 193 -6.24 -9.03 10.92
C ALA A 193 -6.68 -9.77 12.18
N VAL A 194 -6.00 -10.89 12.50
CA VAL A 194 -6.27 -11.72 13.67
C VAL A 194 -4.95 -12.09 14.33
N GLY A 195 -4.81 -11.76 15.61
CA GLY A 195 -3.59 -12.05 16.35
C GLY A 195 -3.72 -11.79 17.86
N ASP A 196 -2.60 -11.88 18.57
CA ASP A 196 -2.50 -11.45 19.96
C ASP A 196 -2.37 -9.93 20.01
N LEU A 197 -3.51 -9.23 19.86
CA LEU A 197 -3.55 -7.78 19.73
C LEU A 197 -4.01 -7.11 21.03
N GLU A 198 -3.47 -5.92 21.27
CA GLU A 198 -3.94 -4.94 22.25
C GLU A 198 -4.17 -3.60 21.55
N PHE A 199 -5.05 -2.78 22.15
CA PHE A 199 -5.39 -1.44 21.66
C PHE A 199 -4.94 -0.37 22.65
N LYS A 200 -4.45 0.76 22.12
CA LYS A 200 -4.22 1.98 22.89
C LYS A 200 -4.77 3.19 22.16
N GLU A 201 -5.62 3.96 22.83
CA GLU A 201 -6.10 5.25 22.36
C GLU A 201 -4.96 6.27 22.34
N LEU A 202 -4.83 7.03 21.24
CA LEU A 202 -3.84 8.10 21.05
C LEU A 202 -4.48 9.49 21.07
N GLY A 203 -5.74 9.59 20.69
CA GLY A 203 -6.53 10.82 20.66
C GLY A 203 -8.02 10.50 20.58
N PRO A 204 -8.90 11.51 20.54
CA PRO A 204 -10.35 11.30 20.54
C PRO A 204 -10.85 10.42 19.39
N ARG A 205 -10.16 10.43 18.25
CA ARG A 205 -10.55 9.69 17.03
C ARG A 205 -9.46 8.74 16.54
N THR A 206 -8.36 8.61 17.28
CA THR A 206 -7.18 7.88 16.82
C THR A 206 -6.73 6.88 17.87
N GLY A 207 -6.17 5.77 17.41
CA GLY A 207 -5.63 4.73 18.26
C GLY A 207 -4.69 3.80 17.50
N VAL A 208 -4.05 2.89 18.23
CA VAL A 208 -3.14 1.91 17.65
C VAL A 208 -3.40 0.52 18.20
N TYR A 209 -3.43 -0.46 17.30
CA TYR A 209 -3.40 -1.89 17.60
C TYR A 209 -2.00 -2.43 17.32
N ALA A 210 -1.51 -3.26 18.20
CA ALA A 210 -0.26 -3.99 18.01
C ALA A 210 -0.21 -5.23 18.91
N GLU A 211 0.72 -6.13 18.63
CA GLU A 211 1.08 -7.17 19.58
C GLU A 211 1.68 -6.54 20.84
N PRO A 212 1.47 -7.12 22.05
CA PRO A 212 1.88 -6.52 23.33
C PRO A 212 3.34 -6.04 23.38
N SER A 213 4.25 -6.78 22.75
CA SER A 213 5.69 -6.43 22.69
C SER A 213 6.01 -5.19 21.87
N MET A 214 5.12 -4.82 20.95
CA MET A 214 5.27 -3.68 20.02
C MET A 214 4.46 -2.46 20.46
N LEU A 215 3.39 -2.64 21.24
CA LEU A 215 2.41 -1.59 21.52
C LEU A 215 3.04 -0.32 22.08
N GLY A 216 3.94 -0.43 23.05
CA GLY A 216 4.61 0.74 23.64
C GLY A 216 5.44 1.54 22.64
N LYS A 217 6.15 0.87 21.74
CA LYS A 217 6.92 1.51 20.66
C LYS A 217 5.99 2.20 19.66
N ALA A 218 4.90 1.53 19.26
CA ALA A 218 3.91 2.09 18.34
C ALA A 218 3.19 3.32 18.92
N VAL A 219 2.82 3.30 20.20
CA VAL A 219 2.25 4.46 20.92
C VAL A 219 3.20 5.66 20.90
N TYR A 220 4.50 5.44 21.11
CA TYR A 220 5.49 6.51 21.02
C TYR A 220 5.60 7.05 19.59
N GLU A 221 5.75 6.17 18.61
CA GLU A 221 5.98 6.54 17.21
C GLU A 221 4.78 7.31 16.62
N PHE A 222 3.55 6.89 16.92
CA PHE A 222 2.32 7.47 16.38
C PHE A 222 1.68 8.53 17.27
N GLY A 223 2.43 9.07 18.25
CA GLY A 223 1.89 10.05 19.21
C GLY A 223 1.29 11.32 18.59
N ASP A 224 1.67 11.68 17.36
CA ASP A 224 1.18 12.86 16.65
C ASP A 224 0.00 12.59 15.70
N LEU A 225 -0.58 11.38 15.74
CA LEU A 225 -1.61 10.95 14.78
C LEU A 225 -2.86 11.85 14.76
N GLU A 226 -3.34 12.31 15.93
CA GLU A 226 -4.49 13.22 16.00
C GLU A 226 -4.17 14.61 15.43
N ASN A 227 -2.92 15.07 15.58
CA ASN A 227 -2.45 16.33 14.96
C ASN A 227 -2.37 16.19 13.44
N MET A 228 -1.92 15.03 12.93
CA MET A 228 -1.93 14.75 11.48
C MET A 228 -3.35 14.78 10.93
N LEU A 229 -4.29 14.11 11.62
CA LEU A 229 -5.70 14.10 11.23
C LEU A 229 -6.28 15.51 11.19
N SER A 230 -6.03 16.32 12.23
CA SER A 230 -6.51 17.71 12.30
C SER A 230 -5.90 18.58 11.21
N SER A 231 -4.61 18.41 10.88
CA SER A 231 -3.93 19.10 9.79
C SER A 231 -4.50 18.72 8.43
N ALA A 232 -4.78 17.44 8.21
CA ALA A 232 -5.39 16.95 6.98
C ALA A 232 -6.81 17.52 6.80
N GLU A 233 -7.62 17.57 7.86
CA GLU A 233 -8.97 18.17 7.81
C GLU A 233 -8.91 19.69 7.48
N ALA A 234 -7.94 20.39 8.02
CA ALA A 234 -7.76 21.82 7.72
C ALA A 234 -7.38 22.08 6.25
N LEU A 235 -6.68 21.12 5.61
CA LEU A 235 -6.25 21.22 4.21
C LEU A 235 -7.33 20.73 3.23
N TYR A 236 -8.01 19.62 3.54
CA TYR A 236 -8.79 18.84 2.56
C TYR A 236 -10.26 18.67 2.91
N GLY A 237 -10.71 19.25 4.01
CA GLY A 237 -12.07 19.14 4.50
C GLY A 237 -12.28 17.98 5.47
N LYS A 238 -13.50 17.85 5.98
CA LYS A 238 -13.84 16.97 7.08
C LYS A 238 -13.48 15.50 6.78
N TYR A 239 -12.84 14.84 7.74
CA TYR A 239 -12.65 13.40 7.76
C TYR A 239 -13.99 12.66 7.94
N LEU A 240 -14.36 11.79 7.01
CA LEU A 240 -15.69 11.19 6.95
C LEU A 240 -15.78 9.75 7.48
N TRP A 241 -14.68 9.18 7.99
CA TRP A 241 -14.58 7.76 8.33
C TRP A 241 -14.72 7.45 9.83
N ASP A 242 -15.21 8.39 10.64
CA ASP A 242 -15.43 8.32 12.09
C ASP A 242 -14.12 8.23 12.90
N ARG A 243 -13.38 7.11 12.86
CA ARG A 243 -12.08 6.92 13.53
C ARG A 243 -10.98 6.64 12.51
N TYR A 244 -9.75 7.03 12.86
CA TYR A 244 -8.53 6.67 12.15
C TYR A 244 -7.60 5.92 13.09
N ASP A 245 -7.66 4.60 13.06
CA ASP A 245 -6.79 3.74 13.85
C ASP A 245 -5.73 3.08 12.95
N VAL A 246 -4.59 2.74 13.52
CA VAL A 246 -3.47 2.07 12.84
C VAL A 246 -3.23 0.73 13.50
N ILE A 247 -2.93 -0.31 12.74
CA ILE A 247 -2.40 -1.57 13.25
C ILE A 247 -0.98 -1.79 12.76
N VAL A 248 -0.05 -2.09 13.68
CA VAL A 248 1.30 -2.54 13.33
C VAL A 248 1.26 -4.04 13.10
N LEU A 249 1.50 -4.43 11.86
CA LEU A 249 1.51 -5.83 11.41
C LEU A 249 2.87 -6.50 11.67
N PRO A 250 2.95 -7.82 11.57
CA PRO A 250 4.23 -8.54 11.58
C PRO A 250 5.18 -8.12 10.43
N PRO A 251 6.49 -8.38 10.56
CA PRO A 251 7.51 -7.92 9.60
C PRO A 251 7.38 -8.45 8.16
N SER A 252 6.58 -9.48 7.94
CA SER A 252 6.30 -10.07 6.63
C SER A 252 5.34 -9.21 5.77
N PHE A 253 4.70 -8.19 6.33
CA PHE A 253 3.80 -7.32 5.58
C PHE A 253 4.53 -6.70 4.38
N PRO A 254 4.00 -6.85 3.13
CA PRO A 254 4.76 -6.59 1.92
C PRO A 254 4.92 -5.11 1.57
N PHE A 255 4.07 -4.23 2.12
CA PHE A 255 4.03 -2.81 1.81
C PHE A 255 4.50 -1.93 2.98
N GLY A 256 4.54 -0.63 2.78
CA GLY A 256 4.74 0.36 3.84
C GLY A 256 3.51 0.47 4.72
N GLY A 257 2.38 0.67 4.09
CA GLY A 257 1.05 0.69 4.67
C GLY A 257 0.01 0.14 3.71
N MET A 258 -1.24 0.15 4.15
CA MET A 258 -2.43 -0.09 3.35
C MET A 258 -3.57 0.73 3.94
N GLU A 259 -4.22 1.49 3.10
CA GLU A 259 -5.20 2.53 3.40
C GLU A 259 -6.57 2.02 3.83
N ASN A 260 -6.67 0.85 4.41
CA ASN A 260 -7.96 0.29 4.82
C ASN A 260 -8.74 1.29 5.70
N PRO A 261 -9.98 1.67 5.34
CA PRO A 261 -10.75 2.68 6.08
C PRO A 261 -10.91 2.30 7.55
N MET A 262 -10.75 3.27 8.45
CA MET A 262 -10.84 3.11 9.91
C MET A 262 -9.75 2.22 10.54
N LEU A 263 -8.92 1.52 9.76
CA LEU A 263 -7.84 0.67 10.25
C LEU A 263 -6.71 0.56 9.22
N THR A 264 -5.85 1.56 9.19
CA THR A 264 -4.62 1.52 8.38
C THR A 264 -3.72 0.37 8.82
N PHE A 265 -3.29 -0.45 7.86
CA PHE A 265 -2.25 -1.45 8.10
C PHE A 265 -0.87 -0.79 7.94
N ALA A 266 0.04 -1.02 8.88
CA ALA A 266 1.38 -0.44 8.85
C ALA A 266 2.47 -1.50 9.10
N THR A 267 3.56 -1.41 8.36
CA THR A 267 4.75 -2.25 8.58
C THR A 267 5.47 -1.85 9.85
N PRO A 268 6.06 -2.78 10.63
CA PRO A 268 6.89 -2.42 11.77
C PRO A 268 8.20 -1.73 11.37
N THR A 269 8.57 -1.72 10.09
CA THR A 269 9.81 -1.08 9.60
C THR A 269 9.78 0.46 9.71
N ILE A 270 8.60 1.05 9.99
CA ILE A 270 8.47 2.50 10.24
C ILE A 270 8.61 2.88 11.71
N ILE A 271 8.71 1.91 12.60
CA ILE A 271 8.95 2.14 14.04
C ILE A 271 10.45 2.38 14.22
N ALA A 272 10.90 3.59 13.90
CA ALA A 272 12.30 3.99 13.98
C ALA A 272 12.73 4.43 15.39
N GLY A 273 11.77 4.78 16.25
CA GLY A 273 12.02 5.25 17.61
C GLY A 273 12.28 6.76 17.72
N ASP A 274 12.17 7.50 16.63
CA ASP A 274 12.42 8.94 16.56
C ASP A 274 11.33 9.71 15.78
N ARG A 275 10.25 9.03 15.36
CA ARG A 275 9.14 9.56 14.56
C ARG A 275 9.52 10.07 13.18
N SER A 276 10.73 9.78 12.70
CA SER A 276 11.21 10.28 11.40
C SER A 276 10.52 9.66 10.19
N LEU A 277 9.92 8.47 10.33
CA LEU A 277 9.26 7.74 9.25
C LEU A 277 7.72 7.86 9.26
N THR A 278 7.18 8.78 10.06
CA THR A 278 5.72 8.97 10.18
C THR A 278 5.07 9.62 8.96
N SER A 279 5.85 10.11 7.98
CA SER A 279 5.32 10.53 6.68
C SER A 279 4.53 9.43 5.98
N LEU A 280 4.91 8.15 6.18
CA LEU A 280 4.12 7.02 5.68
C LEU A 280 2.72 7.00 6.31
N VAL A 281 2.59 7.29 7.60
CA VAL A 281 1.27 7.36 8.25
C VAL A 281 0.46 8.54 7.72
N ALA A 282 1.11 9.67 7.41
CA ALA A 282 0.45 10.79 6.74
C ALA A 282 -0.02 10.42 5.32
N HIS A 283 0.74 9.59 4.60
CA HIS A 283 0.35 9.01 3.32
C HIS A 283 -0.92 8.16 3.46
N GLU A 284 -0.93 7.19 4.35
CA GLU A 284 -2.10 6.33 4.57
C GLU A 284 -3.32 7.11 5.08
N LEU A 285 -3.11 8.15 5.88
CA LEU A 285 -4.18 9.05 6.29
C LEU A 285 -4.75 9.84 5.10
N ALA A 286 -3.90 10.31 4.20
CA ALA A 286 -4.30 11.07 3.01
C ALA A 286 -5.21 10.25 2.08
N HIS A 287 -5.03 8.93 2.05
CA HIS A 287 -5.93 8.02 1.36
C HIS A 287 -7.38 8.08 1.85
N SER A 288 -7.65 8.62 3.01
CA SER A 288 -9.03 8.84 3.47
C SER A 288 -9.83 9.74 2.52
N TRP A 289 -9.16 10.59 1.74
CA TRP A 289 -9.73 11.39 0.66
C TRP A 289 -9.42 10.77 -0.71
N SER A 290 -8.14 10.55 -1.02
CA SER A 290 -7.71 9.99 -2.29
C SER A 290 -7.54 8.48 -2.18
N GLY A 291 -8.36 7.71 -2.88
CA GLY A 291 -8.41 6.24 -2.78
C GLY A 291 -9.68 5.75 -2.08
N ASN A 292 -9.97 6.21 -0.87
CA ASN A 292 -11.14 5.74 -0.11
C ASN A 292 -12.41 6.54 -0.42
N LEU A 293 -12.35 7.88 -0.35
CA LEU A 293 -13.53 8.73 -0.63
C LEU A 293 -13.76 8.82 -2.14
N VAL A 294 -12.72 9.12 -2.90
CA VAL A 294 -12.72 9.13 -4.37
C VAL A 294 -11.69 8.11 -4.84
N THR A 295 -12.15 7.08 -5.53
CA THR A 295 -11.35 5.93 -5.94
C THR A 295 -11.11 5.94 -7.46
N ASN A 296 -9.97 5.43 -7.93
CA ASN A 296 -9.80 5.10 -9.35
C ASN A 296 -10.83 4.07 -9.79
N LYS A 297 -11.42 4.25 -10.98
CA LYS A 297 -12.49 3.35 -11.47
C LYS A 297 -11.95 2.06 -12.06
N THR A 298 -10.76 2.11 -12.62
CA THR A 298 -9.99 0.97 -13.15
C THR A 298 -8.56 1.06 -12.66
N TRP A 299 -7.82 -0.03 -12.69
CA TRP A 299 -6.40 -0.03 -12.28
C TRP A 299 -5.49 0.75 -13.24
N ASP A 300 -5.94 0.97 -14.47
CA ASP A 300 -5.27 1.90 -15.40
C ASP A 300 -5.20 3.34 -14.88
N ASP A 301 -6.09 3.70 -13.96
CA ASP A 301 -6.24 5.04 -13.37
C ASP A 301 -5.60 5.17 -11.98
N PHE A 302 -4.75 4.24 -11.57
CA PHE A 302 -4.22 4.12 -10.20
C PHE A 302 -3.51 5.39 -9.70
N TRP A 303 -2.92 6.19 -10.58
CA TRP A 303 -2.32 7.47 -10.22
C TRP A 303 -3.31 8.47 -9.56
N LEU A 304 -4.63 8.33 -9.82
CA LEU A 304 -5.66 9.14 -9.16
C LEU A 304 -5.72 8.88 -7.65
N ASN A 305 -5.39 7.66 -7.22
CA ASN A 305 -5.22 7.38 -5.79
C ASN A 305 -3.87 7.92 -5.32
N GLU A 306 -2.78 7.43 -5.87
CA GLU A 306 -1.44 7.59 -5.31
C GLU A 306 -0.85 8.98 -5.52
N GLY A 307 -1.02 9.55 -6.71
CA GLY A 307 -0.49 10.88 -7.01
C GLY A 307 -1.07 11.98 -6.11
N PHE A 308 -2.39 11.94 -5.87
CA PHE A 308 -3.04 12.84 -4.90
C PHE A 308 -2.57 12.55 -3.48
N THR A 309 -2.43 11.29 -3.11
CA THR A 309 -2.02 10.89 -1.78
C THR A 309 -0.61 11.34 -1.45
N VAL A 310 0.36 11.19 -2.37
CA VAL A 310 1.71 11.72 -2.19
C VAL A 310 1.72 13.25 -2.10
N TYR A 311 0.91 13.94 -2.92
CA TYR A 311 0.76 15.39 -2.81
C TYR A 311 0.22 15.79 -1.43
N PHE A 312 -0.79 15.08 -0.93
CA PHE A 312 -1.40 15.35 0.38
C PHE A 312 -0.45 15.03 1.53
N GLU A 313 0.23 13.90 1.49
CA GLU A 313 1.29 13.55 2.44
C GLU A 313 2.26 14.73 2.61
N ARG A 314 2.81 15.22 1.51
CA ARG A 314 3.78 16.34 1.54
C ARG A 314 3.19 17.62 2.09
N ARG A 315 1.91 17.93 1.80
CA ARG A 315 1.21 19.10 2.34
C ARG A 315 0.93 18.97 3.85
N ILE A 316 0.58 17.77 4.33
CA ILE A 316 0.43 17.48 5.76
C ILE A 316 1.79 17.64 6.46
N MET A 317 2.84 17.06 5.90
CA MET A 317 4.19 17.16 6.48
C MET A 317 4.74 18.59 6.42
N GLU A 318 4.42 19.38 5.38
CA GLU A 318 4.73 20.81 5.32
C GLU A 318 4.02 21.58 6.46
N SER A 319 2.76 21.25 6.74
CA SER A 319 1.98 21.90 7.80
C SER A 319 2.52 21.58 9.21
N LEU A 320 3.01 20.35 9.43
CA LEU A 320 3.47 19.89 10.74
C LEU A 320 4.95 20.21 11.00
N TYR A 321 5.81 20.07 10.00
CA TYR A 321 7.27 20.10 10.15
C TYR A 321 7.96 21.17 9.29
N GLY A 322 7.19 21.90 8.48
CA GLY A 322 7.69 23.00 7.66
C GLY A 322 8.16 22.59 6.25
N LYS A 323 8.41 23.63 5.44
CA LYS A 323 8.73 23.49 4.01
C LYS A 323 10.03 22.72 3.74
N ASP A 324 11.04 22.89 4.58
CA ASP A 324 12.33 22.23 4.40
C ASP A 324 12.21 20.70 4.56
N TYR A 325 11.36 20.24 5.50
CA TYR A 325 11.05 18.83 5.67
C TYR A 325 10.34 18.25 4.43
N ALA A 326 9.28 18.91 3.97
CA ALA A 326 8.56 18.49 2.76
C ALA A 326 9.45 18.50 1.51
N ALA A 327 10.41 19.43 1.43
CA ALA A 327 11.38 19.48 0.35
C ALA A 327 12.34 18.27 0.35
N MET A 328 12.75 17.77 1.52
CA MET A 328 13.54 16.54 1.61
C MET A 328 12.78 15.34 1.07
N LEU A 329 11.51 15.16 1.47
CA LEU A 329 10.65 14.10 0.95
C LEU A 329 10.49 14.18 -0.57
N ALA A 330 10.29 15.40 -1.11
CA ALA A 330 10.16 15.60 -2.55
C ALA A 330 11.42 15.21 -3.33
N VAL A 331 12.61 15.50 -2.79
CA VAL A 331 13.88 15.13 -3.44
C VAL A 331 14.08 13.61 -3.40
N LEU A 332 13.81 12.94 -2.27
CA LEU A 332 13.95 11.48 -2.16
C LEU A 332 12.98 10.77 -3.10
N GLY A 333 11.70 11.17 -3.13
CA GLY A 333 10.73 10.57 -4.05
C GLY A 333 11.07 10.82 -5.53
N TYR A 334 11.62 12.00 -5.85
CA TYR A 334 12.09 12.26 -7.21
C TYR A 334 13.28 11.36 -7.61
N GLN A 335 14.18 11.05 -6.67
CA GLN A 335 15.26 10.09 -6.90
C GLN A 335 14.70 8.69 -7.21
N ASP A 336 13.74 8.22 -6.41
CA ASP A 336 13.09 6.93 -6.60
C ASP A 336 12.36 6.88 -7.97
N LEU A 337 11.68 7.96 -8.39
CA LEU A 337 11.05 8.08 -9.71
C LEU A 337 12.05 7.98 -10.86
N ILE A 338 13.22 8.63 -10.75
CA ILE A 338 14.26 8.58 -11.78
C ILE A 338 14.80 7.15 -11.92
N GLU A 339 15.02 6.44 -10.83
CA GLU A 339 15.45 5.03 -10.85
C GLU A 339 14.38 4.14 -11.51
N THR A 340 13.11 4.31 -11.15
CA THR A 340 12.00 3.57 -11.76
C THR A 340 11.90 3.82 -13.26
N ILE A 341 12.02 5.06 -13.72
CA ILE A 341 12.01 5.38 -15.16
C ILE A 341 13.21 4.75 -15.87
N ALA A 342 14.39 4.77 -15.26
CA ALA A 342 15.57 4.12 -15.83
C ALA A 342 15.41 2.60 -15.97
N ASP A 343 14.75 1.95 -15.00
CA ASP A 343 14.45 0.52 -15.03
C ASP A 343 13.38 0.17 -16.10
N LEU A 344 12.35 1.00 -16.26
CA LEU A 344 11.26 0.80 -17.22
C LEU A 344 11.63 1.23 -18.66
N GLY A 345 12.54 2.19 -18.79
CA GLY A 345 12.92 2.86 -20.02
C GLY A 345 12.15 4.16 -20.28
N ASP A 346 12.86 5.24 -20.60
CA ASP A 346 12.34 6.61 -20.75
C ASP A 346 11.17 6.74 -21.76
N THR A 347 11.08 5.84 -22.74
CA THR A 347 10.06 5.85 -23.79
C THR A 347 8.99 4.78 -23.60
N SER A 348 9.04 4.03 -22.50
CA SER A 348 8.07 2.97 -22.19
C SER A 348 6.68 3.55 -21.93
N GLU A 349 5.63 2.89 -22.44
CA GLU A 349 4.23 3.22 -22.12
C GLU A 349 3.93 2.99 -20.62
N ASP A 350 4.71 2.14 -19.93
CA ASP A 350 4.59 1.91 -18.48
C ASP A 350 5.04 3.12 -17.64
N THR A 351 5.60 4.15 -18.28
CA THR A 351 5.88 5.46 -17.65
C THR A 351 4.75 6.49 -17.86
N HIS A 352 3.63 6.12 -18.50
CA HIS A 352 2.42 6.93 -18.54
C HIS A 352 1.71 6.93 -17.18
N LEU A 353 1.00 8.01 -16.82
CA LEU A 353 0.12 8.01 -15.66
C LEU A 353 -1.14 7.16 -15.93
N LYS A 354 -1.79 7.37 -17.08
CA LYS A 354 -2.85 6.48 -17.54
C LYS A 354 -2.23 5.26 -18.21
N LEU A 355 -2.35 4.11 -17.56
CA LEU A 355 -1.80 2.84 -18.04
C LEU A 355 -2.75 2.09 -18.98
N LYS A 356 -2.28 0.97 -19.50
CA LYS A 356 -3.03 -0.04 -20.27
C LYS A 356 -2.65 -1.41 -19.73
N LEU A 357 -3.39 -1.87 -18.73
CA LEU A 357 -3.10 -3.12 -17.99
C LEU A 357 -4.00 -4.30 -18.45
N GLU A 358 -4.75 -4.17 -19.55
CA GLU A 358 -5.54 -5.27 -20.09
C GLU A 358 -4.66 -6.49 -20.37
N GLY A 359 -5.03 -7.65 -19.80
CA GLY A 359 -4.27 -8.90 -19.93
C GLY A 359 -3.00 -9.00 -19.11
N ARG A 360 -2.72 -8.03 -18.24
CA ARG A 360 -1.59 -7.96 -17.32
C ARG A 360 -2.08 -8.05 -15.87
N ASP A 361 -1.17 -8.35 -14.94
CA ASP A 361 -1.42 -8.18 -13.51
C ASP A 361 -1.54 -6.68 -13.20
N PRO A 362 -2.62 -6.23 -12.53
CA PRO A 362 -2.74 -4.83 -12.15
C PRO A 362 -1.62 -4.34 -11.21
N ASP A 363 -0.97 -5.24 -10.46
CA ASP A 363 0.18 -4.91 -9.62
C ASP A 363 1.40 -4.40 -10.43
N ASP A 364 1.47 -4.64 -11.74
CA ASP A 364 2.49 -4.08 -12.64
C ASP A 364 2.43 -2.53 -12.68
N GLY A 365 1.27 -1.94 -12.40
CA GLY A 365 1.07 -0.49 -12.33
C GLY A 365 1.46 0.14 -11.01
N MET A 366 1.79 -0.65 -9.98
CA MET A 366 2.10 -0.15 -8.63
C MET A 366 3.59 0.18 -8.49
N ASN A 367 3.99 1.31 -9.03
CA ASN A 367 5.37 1.80 -9.01
C ASN A 367 5.40 3.34 -8.93
N ASP A 368 6.57 3.94 -8.76
CA ASP A 368 6.77 5.38 -8.53
C ASP A 368 6.18 6.30 -9.61
N ILE A 369 5.78 5.75 -10.77
CA ILE A 369 5.08 6.53 -11.80
C ILE A 369 3.72 7.02 -11.26
N ALA A 370 2.91 6.13 -10.72
CA ALA A 370 1.60 6.50 -10.18
C ALA A 370 1.74 7.49 -9.00
N TYR A 371 2.72 7.25 -8.13
CA TYR A 371 3.00 8.02 -6.91
C TYR A 371 3.64 9.38 -7.23
N GLU A 372 4.88 9.36 -7.67
CA GLU A 372 5.72 10.55 -7.76
C GLU A 372 5.45 11.37 -9.02
N LYS A 373 5.33 10.74 -10.20
CA LYS A 373 4.95 11.48 -11.41
C LYS A 373 3.53 12.02 -11.29
N GLY A 374 2.60 11.29 -10.63
CA GLY A 374 1.27 11.77 -10.30
C GLY A 374 1.31 13.02 -9.42
N CYS A 375 2.11 13.00 -8.36
CA CYS A 375 2.34 14.16 -7.48
C CYS A 375 2.93 15.36 -8.26
N LEU A 376 3.90 15.12 -9.14
CA LEU A 376 4.51 16.18 -9.96
C LEU A 376 3.49 16.82 -10.91
N LEU A 377 2.54 16.07 -11.47
CA LEU A 377 1.42 16.64 -12.23
C LEU A 377 0.60 17.60 -11.38
N LEU A 378 0.25 17.22 -10.15
CA LEU A 378 -0.51 18.09 -9.25
C LEU A 378 0.26 19.35 -8.86
N LEU A 379 1.57 19.25 -8.62
CA LEU A 379 2.46 20.38 -8.42
C LEU A 379 2.54 21.28 -9.66
N GLN A 380 2.52 20.72 -10.87
CA GLN A 380 2.46 21.48 -12.11
C GLN A 380 1.14 22.28 -12.22
N ILE A 381 0.03 21.70 -11.80
CA ILE A 381 -1.27 22.39 -11.77
C ILE A 381 -1.26 23.49 -10.72
N GLU A 382 -0.76 23.22 -9.51
CA GLU A 382 -0.58 24.24 -8.46
C GLU A 382 0.28 25.41 -8.96
N LYS A 383 1.38 25.11 -9.67
CA LYS A 383 2.24 26.16 -10.26
C LYS A 383 1.51 27.00 -11.30
N MET A 384 0.64 26.43 -12.11
CA MET A 384 -0.11 27.14 -13.17
C MET A 384 -1.22 28.03 -12.59
N LYS A 385 -1.91 27.57 -11.55
CA LYS A 385 -3.13 28.24 -11.03
C LYS A 385 -2.92 28.98 -9.70
N GLY A 386 -1.81 28.69 -9.02
CA GLY A 386 -1.53 29.16 -7.68
C GLY A 386 -2.15 28.26 -6.60
N ARG A 387 -1.48 28.19 -5.45
CA ARG A 387 -1.82 27.28 -4.34
C ARG A 387 -3.25 27.45 -3.83
N GLU A 388 -3.69 28.68 -3.62
CA GLU A 388 -5.03 28.98 -3.08
C GLU A 388 -6.15 28.46 -4.00
N ALA A 389 -6.05 28.74 -5.31
CA ALA A 389 -7.03 28.27 -6.29
C ALA A 389 -7.00 26.74 -6.42
N PHE A 390 -5.83 26.13 -6.32
CA PHE A 390 -5.69 24.67 -6.39
C PHE A 390 -6.22 23.98 -5.11
N ASP A 391 -5.97 24.53 -3.93
CA ASP A 391 -6.53 24.03 -2.66
C ASP A 391 -8.07 24.07 -2.69
N GLN A 392 -8.66 25.17 -3.20
CA GLN A 392 -10.11 25.26 -3.38
C GLN A 392 -10.64 24.22 -4.38
N PHE A 393 -9.94 24.02 -5.50
CA PHE A 393 -10.28 22.98 -6.48
C PHE A 393 -10.27 21.61 -5.85
N ILE A 394 -9.24 21.25 -5.08
CA ILE A 394 -9.12 19.95 -4.39
C ILE A 394 -10.31 19.73 -3.45
N ASN A 395 -10.68 20.72 -2.64
CA ASN A 395 -11.84 20.62 -1.76
C ASN A 395 -13.14 20.38 -2.55
N ASN A 396 -13.34 21.11 -3.64
CA ASN A 396 -14.52 20.95 -4.50
C ASN A 396 -14.53 19.55 -5.15
N TYR A 397 -13.38 19.07 -5.63
CA TYR A 397 -13.23 17.77 -6.27
C TYR A 397 -13.63 16.61 -5.32
N PHE A 398 -13.09 16.57 -4.10
CA PHE A 398 -13.43 15.52 -3.13
C PHE A 398 -14.86 15.59 -2.62
N ASN A 399 -15.44 16.78 -2.53
CA ASN A 399 -16.86 16.94 -2.20
C ASN A 399 -17.77 16.48 -3.36
N TYR A 400 -17.42 16.82 -4.60
CA TYR A 400 -18.23 16.50 -5.78
C TYR A 400 -18.26 15.00 -6.08
N PHE A 401 -17.10 14.34 -5.99
CA PHE A 401 -16.96 12.91 -6.27
C PHE A 401 -17.03 12.02 -5.03
N ALA A 402 -17.40 12.55 -3.87
CA ALA A 402 -17.45 11.79 -2.61
C ALA A 402 -18.18 10.44 -2.77
N PHE A 403 -17.55 9.36 -2.30
CA PHE A 403 -18.01 7.98 -2.43
C PHE A 403 -18.24 7.48 -3.86
N SER A 404 -17.51 8.06 -4.80
CA SER A 404 -17.53 7.64 -6.22
C SER A 404 -16.20 7.05 -6.67
N SER A 405 -16.25 6.32 -7.78
CA SER A 405 -15.05 5.86 -8.50
C SER A 405 -15.03 6.52 -9.89
N ILE A 406 -13.89 7.11 -10.25
CA ILE A 406 -13.73 7.94 -11.43
C ILE A 406 -12.56 7.50 -12.32
N THR A 407 -12.59 7.90 -13.58
CA THR A 407 -11.48 7.71 -14.53
C THR A 407 -10.62 8.97 -14.64
N THR A 408 -9.46 8.84 -15.26
CA THR A 408 -8.61 9.97 -15.65
C THR A 408 -9.38 10.97 -16.54
N GLU A 409 -10.27 10.48 -17.41
CA GLU A 409 -11.08 11.32 -18.30
C GLU A 409 -12.16 12.10 -17.54
N ASP A 410 -12.76 11.49 -16.49
CA ASP A 410 -13.67 12.19 -15.59
C ASP A 410 -12.94 13.31 -14.84
N PHE A 411 -11.73 13.04 -14.35
CA PHE A 411 -10.86 14.05 -13.73
C PHE A 411 -10.54 15.19 -14.69
N LEU A 412 -10.09 14.89 -15.92
CA LEU A 412 -9.76 15.90 -16.93
C LEU A 412 -10.96 16.79 -17.26
N SER A 413 -12.14 16.19 -17.43
CA SER A 413 -13.37 16.93 -17.73
C SER A 413 -13.78 17.85 -16.57
N TYR A 414 -13.59 17.40 -15.33
CA TYR A 414 -13.92 18.18 -14.14
C TYR A 414 -12.95 19.34 -13.95
N ILE A 415 -11.63 19.10 -14.00
CA ILE A 415 -10.61 20.12 -13.78
C ILE A 415 -10.63 21.22 -14.86
N GLU A 416 -10.86 20.83 -16.12
CA GLU A 416 -10.99 21.78 -17.24
C GLU A 416 -12.07 22.82 -16.93
N LYS A 417 -13.21 22.39 -16.45
CA LYS A 417 -14.35 23.24 -16.12
C LYS A 417 -14.12 24.07 -14.86
N GLU A 418 -13.70 23.43 -13.77
CA GLU A 418 -13.60 24.08 -12.45
C GLU A 418 -12.48 25.12 -12.40
N LEU A 419 -11.32 24.83 -13.02
CA LEU A 419 -10.19 25.75 -13.09
C LEU A 419 -10.17 26.61 -14.37
N GLN A 420 -11.17 26.49 -15.23
CA GLN A 420 -11.28 27.23 -16.49
C GLN A 420 -9.97 27.13 -17.31
N LEU A 421 -9.52 25.90 -17.56
CA LEU A 421 -8.25 25.66 -18.22
C LEU A 421 -8.29 26.12 -19.68
N THR A 422 -7.23 26.78 -20.11
CA THR A 422 -7.01 27.12 -21.52
C THR A 422 -6.63 25.86 -22.32
N ALA A 423 -6.77 25.91 -23.65
CA ALA A 423 -6.38 24.79 -24.52
C ALA A 423 -4.89 24.39 -24.37
N GLU A 424 -4.01 25.37 -24.08
CA GLU A 424 -2.58 25.09 -23.88
C GLU A 424 -2.34 24.40 -22.51
N GLU A 425 -3.03 24.84 -21.45
CA GLU A 425 -2.95 24.17 -20.13
C GLU A 425 -3.47 22.73 -20.22
N ILE A 426 -4.55 22.46 -20.94
CA ILE A 426 -5.07 21.11 -21.18
C ILE A 426 -4.02 20.24 -21.91
N LYS A 427 -3.30 20.79 -22.90
CA LYS A 427 -2.21 20.07 -23.58
C LYS A 427 -1.07 19.71 -22.60
N VAL A 428 -0.75 20.60 -21.65
CA VAL A 428 0.23 20.30 -20.58
C VAL A 428 -0.25 19.09 -19.77
N LEU A 429 -1.48 19.10 -19.26
CA LEU A 429 -2.02 17.99 -18.48
C LEU A 429 -2.00 16.67 -19.27
N LYS A 430 -2.48 16.70 -20.53
CA LYS A 430 -2.48 15.51 -21.40
C LYS A 430 -1.08 14.97 -21.65
N ARG A 431 -0.07 15.83 -21.78
CA ARG A 431 1.33 15.41 -21.91
C ARG A 431 1.81 14.68 -20.66
N TRP A 432 1.54 15.20 -19.46
CA TRP A 432 1.88 14.54 -18.20
C TRP A 432 1.22 13.17 -18.05
N ILE A 433 -0.03 13.04 -18.48
CA ILE A 433 -0.84 11.83 -18.30
C ILE A 433 -0.49 10.76 -19.34
N TYR A 434 -0.40 11.14 -20.62
CA TYR A 434 -0.35 10.19 -21.74
C TYR A 434 0.99 10.14 -22.48
N ALA A 435 2.00 10.91 -22.06
CA ALA A 435 3.33 10.81 -22.65
C ALA A 435 4.30 10.08 -21.69
N PRO A 436 5.29 9.34 -22.25
CA PRO A 436 6.29 8.65 -21.44
C PRO A 436 7.28 9.62 -20.77
N GLY A 437 8.00 9.13 -19.78
CA GLY A 437 9.02 9.87 -19.05
C GLY A 437 8.45 11.02 -18.21
N ILE A 438 9.31 12.01 -17.89
CA ILE A 438 8.93 13.22 -17.13
C ILE A 438 8.96 14.43 -18.06
N PRO A 439 7.82 15.14 -18.24
CA PRO A 439 7.81 16.42 -18.96
C PRO A 439 8.72 17.47 -18.26
N LYS A 440 9.38 18.32 -19.07
CA LYS A 440 10.34 19.34 -18.57
C LYS A 440 9.67 20.63 -18.11
N ASP A 441 8.38 20.63 -17.87
CA ASP A 441 7.62 21.84 -17.49
C ASP A 441 7.84 22.24 -16.03
N LEU A 442 8.23 21.28 -15.19
CA LEU A 442 8.50 21.47 -13.77
C LEU A 442 9.98 21.18 -13.49
N PRO A 443 10.70 22.07 -12.79
CA PRO A 443 12.07 21.77 -12.37
C PRO A 443 12.08 20.65 -11.32
N ALA A 444 13.18 19.89 -11.29
CA ALA A 444 13.40 18.89 -10.23
C ALA A 444 13.36 19.56 -8.84
N PRO A 445 12.78 18.90 -7.84
CA PRO A 445 12.74 19.41 -6.48
C PRO A 445 14.14 19.57 -5.90
N GLN A 446 14.31 20.56 -5.00
CA GLN A 446 15.56 20.85 -4.33
C GLN A 446 15.33 21.02 -2.83
N SER A 447 16.34 20.69 -2.03
CA SER A 447 16.36 20.88 -0.58
C SER A 447 17.65 21.55 -0.14
N SER A 448 17.55 22.66 0.59
CA SER A 448 18.69 23.35 1.18
C SER A 448 19.43 22.47 2.18
N LEU A 449 18.71 21.64 2.94
CA LEU A 449 19.29 20.68 3.88
C LEU A 449 20.11 19.62 3.14
N PHE A 450 19.64 19.12 2.01
CA PHE A 450 20.40 18.13 1.22
C PHE A 450 21.61 18.72 0.52
N ILE A 451 21.59 20.00 0.16
CA ILE A 451 22.79 20.70 -0.30
C ILE A 451 23.86 20.72 0.81
N ALA A 452 23.47 20.98 2.05
CA ALA A 452 24.37 20.94 3.20
C ALA A 452 24.93 19.52 3.45
N VAL A 453 24.07 18.48 3.36
CA VAL A 453 24.48 17.07 3.46
C VAL A 453 25.51 16.72 2.39
N ASN A 454 25.27 17.07 1.13
CA ASN A 454 26.18 16.79 0.01
C ASN A 454 27.53 17.49 0.17
N ASN A 455 27.54 18.74 0.70
CA ASN A 455 28.77 19.45 1.03
C ASN A 455 29.56 18.75 2.15
N THR A 456 28.87 18.19 3.14
CA THR A 456 29.50 17.41 4.22
C THR A 456 30.10 16.11 3.67
N LEU A 457 29.37 15.39 2.83
CA LEU A 457 29.86 14.19 2.15
C LEU A 457 31.11 14.50 1.30
N THR A 458 31.11 15.60 0.55
CA THR A 458 32.26 16.02 -0.25
C THR A 458 33.53 16.22 0.60
N LYS A 459 33.40 16.84 1.77
CA LYS A 459 34.54 17.01 2.71
C LYS A 459 35.03 15.67 3.27
N PHE A 460 34.14 14.73 3.55
CA PHE A 460 34.48 13.39 4.00
C PHE A 460 35.21 12.60 2.91
N VAL A 461 34.64 12.52 1.71
CA VAL A 461 35.21 11.77 0.58
C VAL A 461 36.59 12.32 0.14
N SER A 462 36.79 13.64 0.22
CA SER A 462 38.08 14.27 -0.06
C SER A 462 39.13 14.11 1.04
N GLY A 463 38.81 13.46 2.16
CA GLY A 463 39.70 13.26 3.30
C GLY A 463 39.92 14.49 4.17
N ASN A 464 39.13 15.56 3.99
CA ASN A 464 39.20 16.76 4.82
C ASN A 464 38.60 16.57 6.21
N LEU A 465 37.71 15.57 6.37
CA LEU A 465 37.06 15.19 7.63
C LEU A 465 37.02 13.66 7.76
N THR A 466 37.19 13.16 8.95
CA THR A 466 36.85 11.76 9.34
C THR A 466 35.39 11.64 9.73
N ALA A 467 34.86 10.42 9.84
CA ALA A 467 33.45 10.21 10.21
C ALA A 467 33.11 10.84 11.59
N ASN A 468 34.01 10.76 12.56
CA ASN A 468 33.83 11.34 13.89
C ASN A 468 33.80 12.89 13.90
N GLU A 469 34.33 13.54 12.86
CA GLU A 469 34.36 14.99 12.74
C GLU A 469 33.15 15.56 12.00
N LEU A 470 32.25 14.68 11.48
CA LEU A 470 31.03 15.11 10.84
C LEU A 470 30.02 15.67 11.84
N ASN A 471 29.55 16.89 11.59
CA ASN A 471 28.52 17.53 12.42
C ASN A 471 27.12 17.06 11.98
N VAL A 472 26.70 15.91 12.51
CA VAL A 472 25.48 15.19 12.08
C VAL A 472 24.48 14.93 13.20
N GLN A 473 24.68 15.51 14.41
CA GLN A 473 23.85 15.25 15.60
C GLN A 473 22.41 15.67 15.43
N SER A 474 22.12 16.62 14.54
CA SER A 474 20.78 17.10 14.23
C SER A 474 20.15 16.44 13.00
N TRP A 475 20.84 15.50 12.37
CA TRP A 475 20.34 14.87 11.14
C TRP A 475 19.18 13.93 11.43
N SER A 476 18.12 14.10 10.66
CA SER A 476 17.00 13.18 10.58
C SER A 476 17.35 11.95 9.73
N THR A 477 16.49 10.96 9.75
CA THR A 477 16.60 9.80 8.83
C THR A 477 16.71 10.23 7.36
N HIS A 478 16.00 11.28 6.93
CA HIS A 478 16.02 11.73 5.53
C HIS A 478 17.39 12.30 5.13
N GLU A 479 18.07 13.04 6.01
CA GLU A 479 19.42 13.54 5.76
C GLU A 479 20.42 12.38 5.70
N TRP A 480 20.27 11.37 6.56
CA TRP A 480 21.07 10.15 6.49
C TRP A 480 20.84 9.38 5.19
N LEU A 481 19.60 9.26 4.72
CA LEU A 481 19.31 8.63 3.43
C LEU A 481 19.98 9.39 2.28
N GLN A 482 19.88 10.71 2.25
CA GLN A 482 20.58 11.53 1.26
C GLN A 482 22.10 11.32 1.30
N PHE A 483 22.68 11.31 2.49
CA PHE A 483 24.11 11.09 2.68
C PHE A 483 24.54 9.72 2.11
N ILE A 484 23.88 8.65 2.53
CA ILE A 484 24.23 7.28 2.15
C ILE A 484 24.01 7.06 0.64
N ARG A 485 22.86 7.49 0.10
CA ARG A 485 22.56 7.37 -1.35
C ARG A 485 23.57 8.12 -2.22
N SER A 486 24.09 9.25 -1.73
CA SER A 486 25.06 10.08 -2.45
C SER A 486 26.51 9.62 -2.31
N ILE A 487 26.82 8.60 -1.50
CA ILE A 487 28.18 8.02 -1.43
C ILE A 487 28.59 7.55 -2.85
N PRO A 488 29.75 7.98 -3.37
CA PRO A 488 30.17 7.57 -4.71
C PRO A 488 30.50 6.07 -4.78
N ASP A 489 30.25 5.44 -5.93
CA ASP A 489 30.42 3.99 -6.08
C ASP A 489 31.88 3.53 -5.95
N ASN A 490 32.85 4.43 -6.18
CA ASN A 490 34.29 4.18 -6.03
C ASN A 490 34.84 4.54 -4.65
N ILE A 491 33.98 4.66 -3.63
CA ILE A 491 34.35 4.91 -2.23
C ILE A 491 35.35 3.86 -1.72
N SER A 492 36.36 4.26 -0.95
CA SER A 492 37.30 3.31 -0.37
C SER A 492 36.68 2.46 0.74
N LEU A 493 37.14 1.21 0.88
CA LEU A 493 36.73 0.34 1.99
C LEU A 493 37.12 0.94 3.36
N THR A 494 38.20 1.73 3.42
CA THR A 494 38.60 2.46 4.63
C THR A 494 37.55 3.49 5.03
N ASN A 495 37.03 4.25 4.07
CA ASN A 495 35.97 5.23 4.35
C ASN A 495 34.67 4.57 4.75
N LEU A 496 34.28 3.45 4.09
CA LEU A 496 33.10 2.69 4.50
C LEU A 496 33.24 2.16 5.92
N LYS A 497 34.43 1.64 6.26
CA LYS A 497 34.71 1.17 7.60
C LYS A 497 34.67 2.29 8.65
N ASP A 498 35.20 3.47 8.35
CA ASP A 498 35.16 4.64 9.24
C ASP A 498 33.72 5.10 9.52
N LEU A 499 32.88 5.16 8.47
CA LEU A 499 31.46 5.47 8.59
C LEU A 499 30.71 4.42 9.45
N ASP A 500 30.94 3.13 9.16
CA ASP A 500 30.22 2.05 9.87
C ASP A 500 30.69 1.90 11.33
N ASP A 501 31.99 2.06 11.60
CA ASP A 501 32.53 2.05 12.95
C ASP A 501 31.96 3.22 13.79
N THR A 502 31.73 4.37 13.17
CA THR A 502 31.21 5.57 13.84
C THR A 502 29.68 5.51 14.02
N PHE A 503 28.94 5.23 12.96
CA PHE A 503 27.49 5.39 12.93
C PHE A 503 26.71 4.07 13.01
N LYS A 504 27.40 2.92 12.93
CA LYS A 504 26.81 1.58 13.06
C LYS A 504 25.73 1.27 12.02
N PHE A 505 25.87 1.76 10.78
CA PHE A 505 24.88 1.59 9.72
C PHE A 505 24.56 0.12 9.42
N THR A 506 25.57 -0.77 9.44
CA THR A 506 25.39 -2.22 9.24
C THR A 506 24.40 -2.84 10.22
N ASN A 507 24.37 -2.32 11.46
CA ASN A 507 23.49 -2.81 12.52
C ASN A 507 22.39 -1.80 12.91
N SER A 508 22.07 -0.87 12.03
CA SER A 508 21.01 0.11 12.29
C SER A 508 19.66 -0.58 12.52
N GLU A 509 18.96 -0.19 13.59
CA GLU A 509 17.57 -0.63 13.81
C GLU A 509 16.57 0.08 12.89
N ASN A 510 16.95 1.23 12.31
CA ASN A 510 16.18 1.90 11.29
C ASN A 510 16.33 1.17 9.95
N SER A 511 15.24 0.55 9.49
CA SER A 511 15.24 -0.29 8.29
C SER A 511 15.56 0.48 7.00
N GLU A 512 15.18 1.76 6.88
CA GLU A 512 15.49 2.58 5.72
C GLU A 512 16.99 2.89 5.65
N ILE A 513 17.61 3.24 6.79
CA ILE A 513 19.07 3.48 6.86
C ILE A 513 19.84 2.20 6.58
N ARG A 514 19.46 1.07 7.23
CA ARG A 514 20.12 -0.22 7.03
C ARG A 514 20.02 -0.67 5.57
N PHE A 515 18.84 -0.56 4.96
CA PHE A 515 18.64 -0.87 3.55
C PHE A 515 19.54 -0.02 2.63
N ALA A 516 19.52 1.31 2.78
CA ALA A 516 20.33 2.20 1.97
C ALA A 516 21.83 1.89 2.10
N TRP A 517 22.28 1.59 3.33
CA TRP A 517 23.66 1.18 3.61
C TRP A 517 24.03 -0.14 2.92
N LEU A 518 23.18 -1.17 3.01
CA LEU A 518 23.40 -2.46 2.34
C LEU A 518 23.49 -2.30 0.83
N MET A 519 22.60 -1.52 0.23
CA MET A 519 22.58 -1.24 -1.21
C MET A 519 23.85 -0.53 -1.69
N LYS A 520 24.51 0.25 -0.84
CA LYS A 520 25.71 1.01 -1.18
C LYS A 520 27.00 0.27 -0.83
N SER A 521 27.08 -0.35 0.35
CA SER A 521 28.32 -0.94 0.88
C SER A 521 28.66 -2.30 0.27
N ILE A 522 27.64 -3.13 -0.03
CA ILE A 522 27.85 -4.50 -0.55
C ILE A 522 28.44 -4.50 -1.96
N PRO A 523 27.91 -3.73 -2.94
CA PRO A 523 28.53 -3.63 -4.26
C PRO A 523 29.95 -3.07 -4.23
N ALA A 524 30.26 -2.19 -3.27
CA ALA A 524 31.60 -1.65 -3.05
C ALA A 524 32.58 -2.67 -2.43
N GLY A 525 32.12 -3.87 -2.05
CA GLY A 525 32.94 -4.95 -1.51
C GLY A 525 33.14 -4.92 0.02
N TYR A 526 32.29 -4.23 0.78
CA TYR A 526 32.34 -4.17 2.24
C TYR A 526 31.75 -5.43 2.87
N LEU A 527 32.58 -6.45 3.10
CA LEU A 527 32.17 -7.79 3.53
C LEU A 527 31.49 -7.84 4.91
N ASN A 528 31.75 -6.85 5.77
CA ASN A 528 31.13 -6.79 7.11
C ASN A 528 29.60 -6.66 7.05
N ALA A 529 29.07 -6.18 5.92
CA ALA A 529 27.63 -6.04 5.72
C ALA A 529 26.91 -7.34 5.31
N ASP A 530 27.63 -8.39 4.89
CA ASP A 530 27.02 -9.61 4.32
C ASP A 530 26.15 -10.37 5.34
N ILE A 531 26.60 -10.52 6.58
CA ILE A 531 25.80 -11.16 7.65
C ILE A 531 24.53 -10.35 7.93
N SER A 532 24.66 -9.03 7.94
CA SER A 532 23.53 -8.12 8.14
C SER A 532 22.51 -8.21 7.02
N LEU A 533 22.94 -8.44 5.76
CA LEU A 533 22.06 -8.68 4.63
C LEU A 533 21.21 -9.92 4.83
N ASP A 534 21.82 -11.04 5.20
CA ASP A 534 21.11 -12.31 5.45
C ASP A 534 20.07 -12.18 6.58
N GLU A 535 20.45 -11.53 7.68
CA GLU A 535 19.54 -11.25 8.78
C GLU A 535 18.37 -10.36 8.36
N PHE A 536 18.65 -9.30 7.59
CA PHE A 536 17.64 -8.36 7.14
C PHE A 536 16.62 -9.06 6.23
N LEU A 537 17.08 -9.80 5.21
CA LEU A 537 16.23 -10.56 4.29
C LEU A 537 15.49 -11.72 4.96
N SER A 538 16.02 -12.27 6.06
CA SER A 538 15.33 -13.31 6.82
C SER A 538 14.22 -12.78 7.73
N ARG A 539 14.21 -11.48 8.07
CA ARG A 539 13.29 -10.88 9.04
C ARG A 539 12.29 -9.93 8.42
N VAL A 540 12.65 -9.21 7.35
CA VAL A 540 11.84 -8.16 6.73
C VAL A 540 11.25 -8.67 5.43
N GLY A 541 9.92 -8.62 5.30
CA GLY A 541 9.20 -9.05 4.09
C GLY A 541 8.73 -7.90 3.19
N ARG A 542 9.04 -6.64 3.56
CA ARG A 542 8.62 -5.46 2.79
C ARG A 542 9.28 -5.45 1.39
N ARG A 543 8.45 -5.55 0.33
CA ARG A 543 8.88 -5.67 -1.07
C ARG A 543 9.85 -4.58 -1.50
N LYS A 544 9.63 -3.32 -1.04
CA LYS A 544 10.52 -2.16 -1.27
C LYS A 544 11.98 -2.44 -0.93
N PHE A 545 12.25 -3.27 0.08
CA PHE A 545 13.61 -3.63 0.49
C PHE A 545 14.05 -4.95 -0.11
N VAL A 546 13.18 -5.95 -0.06
CA VAL A 546 13.52 -7.33 -0.40
C VAL A 546 13.88 -7.46 -1.88
N LEU A 547 13.05 -6.93 -2.79
CA LEU A 547 13.26 -7.05 -4.23
C LEU A 547 14.56 -6.37 -4.72
N PRO A 548 14.87 -5.10 -4.35
CA PRO A 548 16.12 -4.47 -4.76
C PRO A 548 17.36 -5.15 -4.18
N LEU A 549 17.31 -5.65 -2.93
CA LEU A 549 18.44 -6.36 -2.34
C LEU A 549 18.75 -7.65 -3.09
N PHE A 550 17.76 -8.46 -3.44
CA PHE A 550 17.98 -9.65 -4.26
C PHE A 550 18.46 -9.30 -5.68
N LYS A 551 17.89 -8.25 -6.30
CA LYS A 551 18.40 -7.74 -7.59
C LYS A 551 19.87 -7.33 -7.51
N MET A 552 20.26 -6.66 -6.43
CA MET A 552 21.66 -6.28 -6.17
C MET A 552 22.54 -7.50 -5.97
N MET A 553 22.12 -8.49 -5.16
CA MET A 553 22.90 -9.73 -4.93
C MET A 553 23.20 -10.46 -6.24
N LEU A 554 22.22 -10.56 -7.15
CA LEU A 554 22.41 -11.19 -8.47
C LEU A 554 23.42 -10.45 -9.38
N LYS A 555 23.64 -9.14 -9.16
CA LYS A 555 24.63 -8.33 -9.88
C LYS A 555 26.03 -8.39 -9.26
N VAL A 556 26.16 -8.89 -8.02
CA VAL A 556 27.44 -9.01 -7.29
C VAL A 556 27.96 -10.44 -7.42
N PRO A 557 29.00 -10.74 -8.22
CA PRO A 557 29.40 -12.12 -8.58
C PRO A 557 29.60 -13.07 -7.39
N ARG A 558 30.14 -12.56 -6.26
CA ARG A 558 30.35 -13.37 -5.05
C ARG A 558 29.05 -13.76 -4.32
N LEU A 559 27.92 -13.10 -4.62
CA LEU A 559 26.62 -13.31 -3.97
C LEU A 559 25.58 -13.96 -4.88
N GLU A 560 25.84 -14.15 -6.16
CA GLU A 560 24.87 -14.66 -7.15
C GLU A 560 24.29 -16.02 -6.73
N THR A 561 25.16 -16.99 -6.39
CA THR A 561 24.73 -18.31 -5.91
C THR A 561 24.01 -18.19 -4.56
N HIS A 562 24.56 -17.42 -3.63
CA HIS A 562 24.01 -17.21 -2.30
C HIS A 562 22.61 -16.58 -2.35
N ALA A 563 22.33 -15.69 -3.31
CA ALA A 563 21.00 -15.12 -3.50
C ALA A 563 19.93 -16.18 -3.71
N SER A 564 20.19 -17.18 -4.57
CA SER A 564 19.25 -18.27 -4.83
C SER A 564 19.03 -19.18 -3.61
N GLU A 565 20.10 -19.45 -2.87
CA GLU A 565 20.06 -20.26 -1.63
C GLU A 565 19.25 -19.52 -0.54
N LEU A 566 19.55 -18.25 -0.32
CA LEU A 566 18.88 -17.42 0.66
C LEU A 566 17.39 -17.24 0.32
N TYR A 567 17.07 -16.97 -0.95
CA TYR A 567 15.66 -16.90 -1.37
C TYR A 567 14.92 -18.21 -1.15
N THR A 568 15.52 -19.34 -1.46
CA THR A 568 14.91 -20.65 -1.20
C THR A 568 14.61 -20.86 0.29
N LYS A 569 15.48 -20.38 1.17
CA LYS A 569 15.32 -20.47 2.63
C LYS A 569 14.25 -19.50 3.18
N THR A 570 14.13 -18.29 2.59
CA THR A 570 13.28 -17.22 3.13
C THR A 570 11.91 -17.11 2.47
N ARG A 571 11.72 -17.74 1.31
CA ARG A 571 10.53 -17.63 0.45
C ARG A 571 9.21 -17.82 1.20
N ASP A 572 9.13 -18.85 2.05
CA ASP A 572 7.89 -19.18 2.80
C ASP A 572 7.57 -18.14 3.90
N GLY A 573 8.51 -17.26 4.22
CA GLY A 573 8.31 -16.15 5.15
C GLY A 573 7.73 -14.90 4.50
N TYR A 574 7.72 -14.82 3.17
CA TYR A 574 7.24 -13.64 2.44
C TYR A 574 5.76 -13.75 2.05
N HIS A 575 5.11 -12.60 1.94
CA HIS A 575 3.77 -12.51 1.39
C HIS A 575 3.75 -12.87 -0.11
N ALA A 576 2.61 -13.39 -0.61
CA ALA A 576 2.43 -13.81 -2.00
C ALA A 576 2.85 -12.74 -3.03
N VAL A 577 2.57 -11.46 -2.78
CA VAL A 577 2.99 -10.33 -3.63
C VAL A 577 4.51 -10.22 -3.76
N THR A 578 5.24 -10.37 -2.65
CA THR A 578 6.72 -10.35 -2.66
C THR A 578 7.27 -11.61 -3.33
N VAL A 579 6.66 -12.77 -3.03
CA VAL A 579 7.04 -14.08 -3.64
C VAL A 579 6.88 -14.02 -5.15
N GLN A 580 5.76 -13.50 -5.67
CA GLN A 580 5.53 -13.39 -7.11
C GLN A 580 6.66 -12.60 -7.79
N SER A 581 7.00 -11.41 -7.28
CA SER A 581 8.08 -10.59 -7.83
C SER A 581 9.45 -11.27 -7.79
N LEU A 582 9.73 -12.05 -6.74
CA LEU A 582 10.98 -12.78 -6.60
C LEU A 582 11.00 -14.05 -7.47
N ASP A 583 9.89 -14.79 -7.57
CA ASP A 583 9.80 -15.94 -8.47
C ASP A 583 10.04 -15.53 -9.93
N GLU A 584 9.52 -14.38 -10.35
CA GLU A 584 9.82 -13.79 -11.66
C GLU A 584 11.31 -13.44 -11.81
N LEU A 585 11.90 -12.76 -10.79
CA LEU A 585 13.31 -12.39 -10.77
C LEU A 585 14.23 -13.63 -10.88
N PHE A 586 13.90 -14.73 -10.20
CA PHE A 586 14.68 -15.96 -10.21
C PHE A 586 14.25 -16.96 -11.28
N ASN A 587 13.32 -16.59 -12.19
CA ASN A 587 12.73 -17.48 -13.22
C ASN A 587 12.17 -18.79 -12.62
N LYS A 588 11.66 -18.72 -11.38
CA LYS A 588 10.96 -19.86 -10.75
C LYS A 588 9.50 -19.82 -11.20
N LYS A 589 9.05 -20.88 -11.86
CA LYS A 589 7.65 -21.08 -12.27
C LYS A 589 6.83 -21.74 -11.16
#